data_cb2de84cc7f468b3279265a0db6d1ffe
#
_entry.id   cb2de84cc7f468b3279265a0db6d1ffe
#
_cell.length_a   1.000
_cell.length_b   1.000
_cell.length_c   1.000
_cell.angle_alpha   90.00
_cell.angle_beta   90.00
_cell.angle_gamma   90.00
#
_symmetry.space_group_name_H-M   'P 1'
#
loop_
_entity.id
_entity.type
_entity.pdbx_description
1 polymer ?
#
loop_
_entity_poly.entity_id
_entity_poly.type
_entity_poly.pdbx_seq_one_letter_code
_entity_poly.pdbx_strand_id
1 'polypeptide(L)'
;NDLKEIAKVGFEKLGIQIEDNVATQIAVESLSSPQLMQYICLNICTILEMSGRDAWCVKPEILKIAYQYTTANFEYGDVVSLMQKGPNMRGKSRNRFRAGNGKDYDLYELIVKSIAENPPIMKLEFEDVKERIYCLIADDCKKPTPQAIKESLVKLQELLDGREDIFKVLDWKEGVLYILDPLFLFYLRWGGGGNKDV
;
A
#
# COMPACT_ATOMS: atom_id res chain seq x y z
N ASN A 1 3.12 18.05 12.67
CA ASN A 1 2.54 16.71 12.52
C ASN A 1 3.09 15.84 13.65
N ASP A 2 2.22 15.43 14.55
CA ASP A 2 2.59 14.75 15.81
C ASP A 2 3.41 13.47 15.58
N LEU A 3 3.13 12.74 14.49
CA LEU A 3 3.89 11.53 14.14
C LEU A 3 5.35 11.83 13.80
N LYS A 4 5.62 12.92 13.10
CA LYS A 4 6.99 13.33 12.79
C LYS A 4 7.79 13.64 14.05
N GLU A 5 7.15 14.27 15.04
CA GLU A 5 7.77 14.54 16.35
C GLU A 5 8.06 13.25 17.13
N ILE A 6 7.18 12.24 17.04
CA ILE A 6 7.43 10.93 17.65
C ILE A 6 8.74 10.32 17.10
N ALA A 7 8.96 10.35 15.79
CA ALA A 7 10.19 9.84 15.19
C ALA A 7 11.41 10.65 15.62
N LYS A 8 11.36 12.00 15.53
CA LYS A 8 12.48 12.88 15.89
C LYS A 8 12.90 12.71 17.34
N VAL A 9 11.96 12.83 18.26
CA VAL A 9 12.23 12.69 19.70
C VAL A 9 12.72 11.28 20.05
N GLY A 10 12.14 10.26 19.41
CA GLY A 10 12.56 8.86 19.61
C GLY A 10 14.00 8.63 19.18
N PHE A 11 14.37 9.04 17.98
CA PHE A 11 15.73 8.90 17.45
C PHE A 11 16.75 9.75 18.21
N GLU A 12 16.39 11.00 18.57
CA GLU A 12 17.26 11.88 19.37
C GLU A 12 17.63 11.25 20.71
N LYS A 13 16.65 10.66 21.42
CA LYS A 13 16.91 9.95 22.70
C LYS A 13 17.84 8.74 22.55
N LEU A 14 17.91 8.16 21.38
CA LEU A 14 18.81 7.04 21.06
C LEU A 14 20.15 7.52 20.48
N GLY A 15 20.38 8.83 20.38
CA GLY A 15 21.57 9.39 19.74
C GLY A 15 21.61 9.19 18.22
N ILE A 16 20.48 8.90 17.59
CA ILE A 16 20.35 8.69 16.14
C ILE A 16 19.96 10.01 15.48
N GLN A 17 20.72 10.41 14.47
CA GLN A 17 20.41 11.59 13.68
C GLN A 17 19.40 11.27 12.58
N ILE A 18 18.43 12.15 12.35
CA ILE A 18 17.44 12.04 11.29
C ILE A 18 17.21 13.41 10.63
N GLU A 19 17.25 13.45 9.31
CA GLU A 19 16.90 14.64 8.55
C GLU A 19 15.38 14.88 8.56
N ASP A 20 14.97 16.14 8.45
CA ASP A 20 13.57 16.55 8.51
C ASP A 20 12.72 15.98 7.38
N ASN A 21 13.28 15.87 6.16
CA ASN A 21 12.67 15.25 4.99
C ASN A 21 12.45 13.74 5.20
N VAL A 22 13.42 13.04 5.81
CA VAL A 22 13.32 11.60 6.11
C VAL A 22 12.25 11.35 7.17
N ALA A 23 12.23 12.15 8.24
CA ALA A 23 11.18 12.09 9.26
C ALA A 23 9.79 12.35 8.67
N THR A 24 9.69 13.26 7.68
CA THR A 24 8.44 13.53 6.95
C THR A 24 8.00 12.34 6.12
N GLN A 25 8.92 11.68 5.40
CA GLN A 25 8.61 10.48 4.62
C GLN A 25 8.07 9.35 5.50
N ILE A 26 8.72 9.09 6.65
CA ILE A 26 8.25 8.09 7.61
C ILE A 26 6.83 8.47 8.13
N ALA A 27 6.59 9.74 8.44
CA ALA A 27 5.29 10.20 8.91
C ALA A 27 4.18 10.04 7.86
N VAL A 28 4.46 10.27 6.59
CA VAL A 28 3.52 10.04 5.48
C VAL A 28 3.20 8.55 5.35
N GLU A 29 4.22 7.71 5.32
CA GLU A 29 4.04 6.25 5.19
C GLU A 29 3.40 5.61 6.43
N SER A 30 3.44 6.29 7.57
CA SER A 30 2.77 5.82 8.80
C SER A 30 1.25 6.00 8.78
N LEU A 31 0.66 6.64 7.76
CA LEU A 31 -0.79 6.70 7.51
C LEU A 31 -1.59 7.17 8.74
N SER A 32 -1.08 8.14 9.48
CA SER A 32 -1.64 8.63 10.75
C SER A 32 -1.74 7.58 11.86
N SER A 33 -1.07 6.43 11.73
CA SER A 33 -1.02 5.37 12.74
C SER A 33 0.25 5.49 13.61
N PRO A 34 0.12 5.83 14.92
CA PRO A 34 1.26 5.83 15.83
C PRO A 34 1.92 4.46 15.97
N GLN A 35 1.13 3.39 15.91
CA GLN A 35 1.63 2.01 15.98
C GLN A 35 2.52 1.70 14.77
N LEU A 36 2.08 2.03 13.56
CA LEU A 36 2.87 1.82 12.35
C LEU A 36 4.15 2.66 12.37
N MET A 37 4.06 3.91 12.84
CA MET A 37 5.24 4.77 13.05
C MET A 37 6.26 4.08 13.97
N GLN A 38 5.82 3.52 15.10
CA GLN A 38 6.69 2.82 16.05
C GLN A 38 7.34 1.58 15.42
N TYR A 39 6.58 0.78 14.66
CA TYR A 39 7.14 -0.38 13.95
C TYR A 39 8.22 0.02 12.94
N ILE A 40 7.99 1.07 12.16
CA ILE A 40 8.98 1.56 11.20
C ILE A 40 10.23 2.04 11.94
N CYS A 41 10.09 2.88 12.97
CA CYS A 41 11.23 3.39 13.74
C CYS A 41 12.02 2.27 14.41
N LEU A 42 11.36 1.27 14.99
CA LEU A 42 12.00 0.11 15.60
C LEU A 42 12.84 -0.66 14.56
N ASN A 43 12.28 -0.92 13.39
CA ASN A 43 12.99 -1.64 12.33
C ASN A 43 14.15 -0.84 11.74
N ILE A 44 14.04 0.49 11.67
CA ILE A 44 15.17 1.36 11.33
C ILE A 44 16.30 1.21 12.35
N CYS A 45 16.01 1.24 13.66
CA CYS A 45 17.00 1.03 14.71
C CYS A 45 17.68 -0.33 14.57
N THR A 46 16.90 -1.39 14.36
CA THR A 46 17.43 -2.76 14.17
C THR A 46 18.39 -2.84 12.97
N ILE A 47 18.03 -2.21 11.86
CA ILE A 47 18.88 -2.20 10.64
C ILE A 47 20.18 -1.42 10.88
N LEU A 48 20.10 -0.27 11.57
CA LEU A 48 21.29 0.52 11.91
C LEU A 48 22.23 -0.25 12.83
N GLU A 49 21.71 -0.92 13.84
CA GLU A 49 22.47 -1.77 14.75
C GLU A 49 23.17 -2.92 14.02
N MET A 50 22.44 -3.65 13.17
CA MET A 50 23.00 -4.74 12.34
C MET A 50 24.09 -4.25 11.38
N SER A 51 24.05 -3.00 10.97
CA SER A 51 25.02 -2.43 10.02
C SER A 51 26.35 -2.06 10.68
N GLY A 52 26.47 -2.08 12.01
CA GLY A 52 27.70 -1.80 12.75
C GLY A 52 28.31 -0.42 12.48
N ARG A 53 27.49 0.59 12.18
CA ARG A 53 27.95 1.91 11.76
C ARG A 53 28.25 2.82 12.96
N ASP A 54 29.44 3.42 12.96
CA ASP A 54 29.87 4.37 13.99
C ASP A 54 29.05 5.68 14.00
N ALA A 55 28.37 6.00 12.89
CA ALA A 55 27.50 7.16 12.78
C ALA A 55 26.05 6.72 12.58
N TRP A 56 25.27 6.81 13.63
CA TRP A 56 23.85 6.50 13.61
C TRP A 56 23.06 7.66 12.98
N CYS A 57 22.87 7.55 11.66
CA CYS A 57 22.10 8.51 10.87
C CYS A 57 21.10 7.78 9.99
N VAL A 58 19.83 8.15 10.07
CA VAL A 58 18.78 7.60 9.20
C VAL A 58 18.88 8.27 7.83
N LYS A 59 19.33 7.51 6.83
CA LYS A 59 19.42 7.96 5.43
C LYS A 59 18.24 7.44 4.62
N PRO A 60 17.83 8.13 3.54
CA PRO A 60 16.71 7.71 2.68
C PRO A 60 16.83 6.26 2.15
N GLU A 61 18.06 5.80 1.86
CA GLU A 61 18.32 4.47 1.31
C GLU A 61 17.92 3.33 2.27
N ILE A 62 17.90 3.62 3.58
CA ILE A 62 17.51 2.64 4.60
C ILE A 62 15.99 2.46 4.63
N LEU A 63 15.22 3.48 4.24
CA LEU A 63 13.77 3.50 4.40
C LEU A 63 13.09 2.36 3.65
N LYS A 64 13.49 2.11 2.40
CA LYS A 64 12.91 1.01 1.61
C LYS A 64 13.10 -0.34 2.29
N ILE A 65 14.31 -0.59 2.80
CA ILE A 65 14.64 -1.84 3.51
C ILE A 65 13.82 -1.94 4.80
N ALA A 66 13.74 -0.83 5.57
CA ALA A 66 12.98 -0.78 6.82
C ALA A 66 11.48 -1.02 6.59
N TYR A 67 10.91 -0.45 5.53
CA TYR A 67 9.51 -0.66 5.16
C TYR A 67 9.23 -2.12 4.79
N GLN A 68 10.08 -2.72 3.96
CA GLN A 68 9.97 -4.14 3.61
C GLN A 68 10.12 -5.04 4.84
N TYR A 69 11.07 -4.73 5.71
CA TYR A 69 11.27 -5.47 6.95
C TYR A 69 10.08 -5.34 7.91
N THR A 70 9.47 -4.15 7.98
CA THR A 70 8.27 -3.89 8.77
C THR A 70 7.10 -4.76 8.30
N THR A 71 6.95 -4.99 6.99
CA THR A 71 5.85 -5.80 6.45
C THR A 71 6.04 -7.31 6.59
N ALA A 72 7.26 -7.77 6.90
CA ALA A 72 7.57 -9.20 6.94
C ALA A 72 6.72 -10.02 7.95
N ASN A 73 6.23 -9.36 9.00
CA ASN A 73 5.41 -9.97 10.04
C ASN A 73 3.90 -9.70 9.86
N PHE A 74 3.47 -9.09 8.75
CA PHE A 74 2.06 -8.78 8.50
C PHE A 74 1.38 -9.89 7.68
N GLU A 75 0.27 -10.40 8.18
CA GLU A 75 -0.44 -11.56 7.60
C GLU A 75 -1.54 -11.13 6.61
N TYR A 76 -1.22 -10.25 5.65
CA TYR A 76 -2.18 -9.81 4.62
C TYR A 76 -2.05 -10.54 3.28
N GLY A 77 -1.14 -11.50 3.15
CA GLY A 77 -0.87 -12.20 1.89
C GLY A 77 -2.11 -12.85 1.28
N ASP A 78 -2.93 -13.51 2.10
CA ASP A 78 -4.12 -14.22 1.65
C ASP A 78 -5.22 -13.26 1.17
N VAL A 79 -5.47 -12.18 1.91
CA VAL A 79 -6.48 -11.18 1.49
C VAL A 79 -6.04 -10.46 0.22
N VAL A 80 -4.76 -10.10 0.08
CA VAL A 80 -4.22 -9.50 -1.15
C VAL A 80 -4.34 -10.45 -2.33
N SER A 81 -3.98 -11.73 -2.16
CA SER A 81 -4.12 -12.75 -3.19
C SER A 81 -5.58 -12.96 -3.60
N LEU A 82 -6.51 -12.94 -2.63
CA LEU A 82 -7.95 -13.03 -2.89
C LEU A 82 -8.45 -11.83 -3.70
N MET A 83 -8.04 -10.61 -3.32
CA MET A 83 -8.41 -9.39 -4.02
C MET A 83 -7.89 -9.39 -5.47
N GLN A 84 -6.63 -9.76 -5.68
CA GLN A 84 -6.03 -9.84 -7.01
C GLN A 84 -6.69 -10.90 -7.89
N LYS A 85 -7.04 -12.06 -7.33
CA LYS A 85 -7.77 -13.10 -8.04
C LYS A 85 -9.19 -12.68 -8.38
N GLY A 86 -9.83 -11.86 -7.52
CA GLY A 86 -11.23 -11.46 -7.67
C GLY A 86 -12.20 -12.66 -7.71
N PRO A 87 -13.49 -12.44 -7.96
CA PRO A 87 -14.51 -13.49 -8.00
C PRO A 87 -14.23 -14.54 -9.07
N ASN A 88 -14.58 -15.80 -8.80
CA ASN A 88 -14.43 -16.88 -9.77
C ASN A 88 -15.26 -16.65 -11.02
N MET A 89 -14.63 -16.73 -12.20
CA MET A 89 -15.30 -16.62 -13.49
C MET A 89 -15.59 -18.02 -14.05
N ARG A 90 -16.84 -18.26 -14.43
CA ARG A 90 -17.20 -19.47 -15.16
C ARG A 90 -17.02 -19.24 -16.67
N GLY A 91 -15.97 -19.80 -17.25
CA GLY A 91 -15.86 -20.01 -18.71
C GLY A 91 -15.28 -18.91 -19.59
N LYS A 92 -15.01 -17.68 -19.11
CA LYS A 92 -14.35 -16.63 -19.90
C LYS A 92 -13.14 -16.05 -19.16
N SER A 93 -12.03 -15.83 -19.88
CA SER A 93 -10.90 -15.06 -19.36
C SER A 93 -11.31 -13.59 -19.17
N ARG A 94 -10.78 -12.93 -18.14
CA ARG A 94 -10.97 -11.50 -17.95
C ARG A 94 -10.21 -10.69 -18.98
N ASN A 95 -10.73 -9.50 -19.28
CA ASN A 95 -9.99 -8.53 -20.08
C ASN A 95 -8.70 -8.16 -19.33
N ARG A 96 -7.60 -8.10 -20.08
CA ARG A 96 -6.32 -7.65 -19.56
C ARG A 96 -5.97 -6.28 -20.17
N PHE A 97 -5.27 -5.48 -19.41
CA PHE A 97 -4.88 -4.13 -19.75
C PHE A 97 -3.37 -4.01 -19.66
N ARG A 98 -2.77 -3.47 -20.72
CA ARG A 98 -1.32 -3.23 -20.78
C ARG A 98 -0.96 -2.06 -19.90
N ALA A 99 -0.12 -2.28 -18.88
CA ALA A 99 0.39 -1.22 -18.03
C ALA A 99 1.66 -0.58 -18.59
N GLY A 100 1.98 0.62 -18.09
CA GLY A 100 3.16 1.37 -18.48
C GLY A 100 4.50 0.64 -18.24
N ASN A 101 4.53 -0.30 -17.30
CA ASN A 101 5.68 -1.19 -17.05
C ASN A 101 5.79 -2.37 -18.03
N GLY A 102 4.96 -2.44 -19.05
CA GLY A 102 4.95 -3.47 -20.07
C GLY A 102 4.31 -4.79 -19.67
N LYS A 103 3.70 -4.91 -18.48
CA LYS A 103 2.98 -6.10 -18.03
C LYS A 103 1.46 -5.94 -18.27
N ASP A 104 0.77 -7.06 -18.40
CA ASP A 104 -0.69 -7.09 -18.56
C ASP A 104 -1.33 -7.45 -17.23
N TYR A 105 -2.34 -6.69 -16.80
CA TYR A 105 -3.10 -6.89 -15.57
C TYR A 105 -4.60 -6.97 -15.85
N ASP A 106 -5.32 -7.75 -15.07
CA ASP A 106 -6.78 -7.64 -15.06
C ASP A 106 -7.24 -6.48 -14.18
N LEU A 107 -8.55 -6.22 -14.16
CA LEU A 107 -9.08 -5.05 -13.46
C LEU A 107 -8.96 -5.16 -11.94
N TYR A 108 -8.98 -6.37 -11.36
CA TYR A 108 -8.80 -6.55 -9.91
C TYR A 108 -7.34 -6.31 -9.49
N GLU A 109 -6.40 -6.80 -10.29
CA GLU A 109 -4.97 -6.50 -10.11
C GLU A 109 -4.71 -4.99 -10.20
N LEU A 110 -5.34 -4.28 -11.15
CA LEU A 110 -5.24 -2.82 -11.29
C LEU A 110 -5.87 -2.07 -10.12
N ILE A 111 -7.03 -2.52 -9.59
CA ILE A 111 -7.65 -1.93 -8.40
C ILE A 111 -6.68 -2.05 -7.20
N VAL A 112 -6.13 -3.22 -6.94
CA VAL A 112 -5.17 -3.43 -5.85
C VAL A 112 -3.95 -2.52 -6.00
N LYS A 113 -3.40 -2.41 -7.21
CA LYS A 113 -2.28 -1.49 -7.50
C LYS A 113 -2.66 -0.03 -7.30
N SER A 114 -3.84 0.38 -7.75
CA SER A 114 -4.32 1.77 -7.61
C SER A 114 -4.47 2.21 -6.14
N ILE A 115 -4.83 1.28 -5.24
CA ILE A 115 -4.89 1.54 -3.80
C ILE A 115 -3.48 1.81 -3.25
N ALA A 116 -2.47 1.10 -3.75
CA ALA A 116 -1.08 1.22 -3.29
C ALA A 116 -0.35 2.46 -3.84
N GLU A 117 -0.92 3.19 -4.82
CA GLU A 117 -0.29 4.35 -5.46
C GLU A 117 -0.08 5.56 -4.53
N ASN A 118 0.87 6.41 -4.94
CA ASN A 118 1.15 7.68 -4.25
C ASN A 118 0.12 8.77 -4.59
N PRO A 119 -0.20 9.67 -3.63
CA PRO A 119 0.12 9.55 -2.20
C PRO A 119 -0.71 8.45 -1.53
N PRO A 120 -0.22 7.84 -0.42
CA PRO A 120 -0.99 6.86 0.33
C PRO A 120 -2.19 7.54 1.01
N ILE A 121 -3.40 7.09 0.69
CA ILE A 121 -4.66 7.72 1.13
C ILE A 121 -5.60 6.63 1.63
N MET A 122 -6.14 6.82 2.85
CA MET A 122 -7.07 5.87 3.49
C MET A 122 -8.51 5.98 2.97
N LYS A 123 -8.82 7.05 2.24
CA LYS A 123 -10.14 7.32 1.66
C LYS A 123 -9.97 7.80 0.22
N LEU A 124 -10.46 7.02 -0.74
CA LEU A 124 -10.39 7.32 -2.17
C LEU A 124 -11.80 7.51 -2.72
N GLU A 125 -12.08 8.66 -3.30
CA GLU A 125 -13.29 8.85 -4.08
C GLU A 125 -13.21 8.01 -5.38
N PHE A 126 -14.34 7.69 -5.98
CA PHE A 126 -14.36 6.90 -7.22
C PHE A 126 -13.48 7.50 -8.32
N GLU A 127 -13.47 8.81 -8.45
CA GLU A 127 -12.65 9.50 -9.44
C GLU A 127 -11.15 9.27 -9.19
N ASP A 128 -10.71 9.30 -7.93
CA ASP A 128 -9.32 9.03 -7.57
C ASP A 128 -8.93 7.60 -7.97
N VAL A 129 -9.77 6.60 -7.65
CA VAL A 129 -9.53 5.20 -8.02
C VAL A 129 -9.43 5.06 -9.54
N LYS A 130 -10.37 5.67 -10.28
CA LYS A 130 -10.39 5.65 -11.74
C LYS A 130 -9.12 6.28 -12.33
N GLU A 131 -8.75 7.47 -11.87
CA GLU A 131 -7.57 8.18 -12.35
C GLU A 131 -6.29 7.42 -12.09
N ARG A 132 -6.13 6.86 -10.88
CA ARG A 132 -4.98 6.00 -10.54
C ARG A 132 -4.90 4.77 -11.44
N ILE A 133 -6.03 4.09 -11.71
CA ILE A 133 -6.08 2.96 -12.66
C ILE A 133 -5.66 3.43 -14.06
N TYR A 134 -6.14 4.59 -14.50
CA TYR A 134 -5.84 5.12 -15.82
C TYR A 134 -4.36 5.51 -15.96
N CYS A 135 -3.73 6.03 -14.90
CA CYS A 135 -2.29 6.31 -14.87
C CYS A 135 -1.41 5.05 -14.90
N LEU A 136 -1.91 3.93 -14.38
CA LEU A 136 -1.20 2.64 -14.45
C LEU A 136 -1.17 2.04 -15.85
N ILE A 137 -2.17 2.34 -16.70
CA ILE A 137 -2.32 1.79 -18.04
C ILE A 137 -1.54 2.65 -19.05
N ALA A 138 -0.82 2.01 -19.98
CA ALA A 138 -0.09 2.70 -21.03
C ALA A 138 -1.02 3.62 -21.87
N ASP A 139 -0.51 4.79 -22.28
CA ASP A 139 -1.32 5.87 -22.86
C ASP A 139 -2.02 5.47 -24.17
N ASP A 140 -1.39 4.62 -24.96
CA ASP A 140 -1.88 4.12 -26.25
C ASP A 140 -2.86 2.93 -26.11
N CYS A 141 -3.13 2.48 -24.88
CA CYS A 141 -3.94 1.30 -24.63
C CYS A 141 -5.37 1.64 -24.19
N LYS A 142 -6.29 0.72 -24.54
CA LYS A 142 -7.71 0.84 -24.14
C LYS A 142 -7.82 0.79 -22.61
N LYS A 143 -8.50 1.78 -22.03
CA LYS A 143 -8.79 1.87 -20.60
C LYS A 143 -10.12 1.16 -20.26
N PRO A 144 -10.28 0.61 -19.04
CA PRO A 144 -11.56 0.08 -18.59
C PRO A 144 -12.62 1.20 -18.52
N THR A 145 -13.88 0.84 -18.73
CA THR A 145 -14.96 1.80 -18.57
C THR A 145 -15.20 2.13 -17.10
N PRO A 146 -15.65 3.35 -16.76
CA PRO A 146 -16.00 3.70 -15.38
C PRO A 146 -17.01 2.73 -14.75
N GLN A 147 -17.98 2.26 -15.54
CA GLN A 147 -18.95 1.27 -15.09
C GLN A 147 -18.30 -0.07 -14.71
N ALA A 148 -17.36 -0.56 -15.52
CA ALA A 148 -16.64 -1.80 -15.22
C ALA A 148 -15.81 -1.70 -13.92
N ILE A 149 -15.21 -0.52 -13.65
CA ILE A 149 -14.48 -0.25 -12.41
C ILE A 149 -15.44 -0.31 -11.21
N LYS A 150 -16.58 0.39 -11.27
CA LYS A 150 -17.61 0.39 -10.22
C LYS A 150 -18.12 -1.02 -9.90
N GLU A 151 -18.49 -1.77 -10.95
CA GLU A 151 -18.95 -3.14 -10.79
C GLU A 151 -17.89 -4.06 -10.18
N SER A 152 -16.62 -3.84 -10.52
CA SER A 152 -15.52 -4.61 -9.94
C SER A 152 -15.29 -4.28 -8.48
N LEU A 153 -15.44 -3.01 -8.07
CA LEU A 153 -15.38 -2.60 -6.66
C LEU A 153 -16.51 -3.21 -5.83
N VAL A 154 -17.75 -3.21 -6.36
CA VAL A 154 -18.89 -3.88 -5.71
C VAL A 154 -18.63 -5.37 -5.53
N LYS A 155 -18.20 -6.06 -6.59
CA LYS A 155 -17.90 -7.50 -6.53
C LYS A 155 -16.72 -7.82 -5.60
N LEU A 156 -15.73 -6.93 -5.53
CA LEU A 156 -14.63 -7.06 -4.58
C LEU A 156 -15.12 -6.95 -3.15
N GLN A 157 -16.00 -5.99 -2.86
CA GLN A 157 -16.66 -5.85 -1.56
C GLN A 157 -17.45 -7.10 -1.18
N GLU A 158 -18.30 -7.60 -2.09
CA GLU A 158 -19.08 -8.83 -1.89
C GLU A 158 -18.18 -10.04 -1.62
N LEU A 159 -17.04 -10.14 -2.34
CA LEU A 159 -16.07 -11.21 -2.16
C LEU A 159 -15.42 -11.19 -0.77
N LEU A 160 -15.09 -10.01 -0.27
CA LEU A 160 -14.48 -9.84 1.05
C LEU A 160 -15.52 -10.04 2.17
N ASP A 161 -16.72 -9.49 2.02
CA ASP A 161 -17.82 -9.65 2.99
C ASP A 161 -18.32 -11.10 3.11
N GLY A 162 -18.15 -11.89 2.06
CA GLY A 162 -18.48 -13.33 2.05
C GLY A 162 -17.46 -14.23 2.74
N ARG A 163 -16.42 -13.68 3.36
CA ARG A 163 -15.32 -14.42 4.01
C ARG A 163 -15.23 -14.06 5.49
N GLU A 164 -15.60 -14.99 6.35
CA GLU A 164 -15.50 -14.85 7.81
C GLU A 164 -14.08 -15.05 8.35
N ASP A 165 -13.22 -15.68 7.58
CA ASP A 165 -11.82 -16.00 7.90
C ASP A 165 -10.83 -14.90 7.56
N ILE A 166 -11.29 -13.79 6.99
CA ILE A 166 -10.44 -12.66 6.55
C ILE A 166 -10.90 -11.37 7.22
N PHE A 167 -9.95 -10.61 7.74
CA PHE A 167 -10.23 -9.27 8.26
C PHE A 167 -10.76 -8.35 7.14
N LYS A 168 -11.82 -7.61 7.44
CA LYS A 168 -12.34 -6.59 6.54
C LYS A 168 -11.33 -5.44 6.44
N VAL A 169 -10.66 -5.35 5.31
CA VAL A 169 -9.61 -4.35 5.05
C VAL A 169 -10.08 -3.18 4.21
N LEU A 170 -11.20 -3.34 3.49
CA LEU A 170 -11.80 -2.34 2.60
C LEU A 170 -13.29 -2.23 2.85
N ASP A 171 -13.84 -1.05 2.56
CA ASP A 171 -15.27 -0.79 2.51
C ASP A 171 -15.59 0.11 1.30
N TRP A 172 -16.40 -0.38 0.36
CA TRP A 172 -16.88 0.38 -0.80
C TRP A 172 -18.30 0.84 -0.55
N LYS A 173 -18.47 2.13 -0.29
CA LYS A 173 -19.78 2.69 0.04
C LYS A 173 -19.98 4.09 -0.57
N GLU A 174 -21.14 4.33 -1.17
CA GLU A 174 -21.55 5.64 -1.68
C GLU A 174 -20.54 6.29 -2.64
N GLY A 175 -19.83 5.48 -3.44
CA GLY A 175 -18.84 5.97 -4.39
C GLY A 175 -17.47 6.28 -3.77
N VAL A 176 -17.24 5.84 -2.54
CA VAL A 176 -15.99 6.02 -1.80
C VAL A 176 -15.41 4.67 -1.40
N LEU A 177 -14.14 4.49 -1.62
CA LEU A 177 -13.36 3.34 -1.15
C LEU A 177 -12.63 3.73 0.12
N TYR A 178 -13.01 3.12 1.22
CA TYR A 178 -12.34 3.27 2.51
C TYR A 178 -11.36 2.11 2.72
N ILE A 179 -10.13 2.43 3.03
CA ILE A 179 -9.14 1.47 3.53
C ILE A 179 -9.27 1.49 5.05
N LEU A 180 -9.64 0.36 5.66
CA LEU A 180 -10.01 0.31 7.07
C LEU A 180 -8.80 0.11 8.00
N ASP A 181 -7.67 -0.35 7.44
CA ASP A 181 -6.48 -0.69 8.20
C ASP A 181 -5.22 -0.05 7.60
N PRO A 182 -4.54 0.85 8.33
CA PRO A 182 -3.27 1.44 7.88
C PRO A 182 -2.16 0.41 7.65
N LEU A 183 -2.11 -0.66 8.44
CA LEU A 183 -1.11 -1.72 8.29
C LEU A 183 -1.32 -2.48 6.98
N PHE A 184 -2.58 -2.71 6.58
CA PHE A 184 -2.91 -3.31 5.30
C PHE A 184 -2.47 -2.43 4.12
N LEU A 185 -2.75 -1.12 4.14
CA LEU A 185 -2.31 -0.21 3.08
C LEU A 185 -0.79 -0.17 3.00
N PHE A 186 -0.11 -0.11 4.12
CA PHE A 186 1.35 -0.16 4.17
C PHE A 186 1.90 -1.48 3.61
N TYR A 187 1.26 -2.61 3.94
CA TYR A 187 1.61 -3.91 3.37
C TYR A 187 1.44 -3.96 1.86
N LEU A 188 0.34 -3.43 1.31
CA LEU A 188 0.13 -3.35 -0.14
C LEU A 188 1.26 -2.59 -0.85
N ARG A 189 1.78 -1.53 -0.22
CA ARG A 189 2.83 -0.68 -0.79
C ARG A 189 4.21 -1.32 -0.71
N TRP A 190 4.54 -1.97 0.38
CA TRP A 190 5.91 -2.39 0.70
C TRP A 190 6.12 -3.89 0.85
N GLY A 191 5.07 -4.68 1.06
CA GLY A 191 5.11 -6.14 1.35
C GLY A 191 5.23 -7.06 0.14
N GLY A 192 5.57 -6.55 -1.04
CA GLY A 192 5.80 -7.38 -2.23
C GLY A 192 4.53 -7.89 -2.94
N GLY A 193 3.35 -7.59 -2.45
CA GLY A 193 2.06 -7.94 -3.08
C GLY A 193 1.55 -6.92 -4.10
N GLY A 194 1.88 -5.64 -3.92
CA GLY A 194 1.36 -4.54 -4.74
C GLY A 194 2.36 -3.99 -5.77
N ASN A 195 3.57 -3.69 -5.37
CA ASN A 195 4.56 -3.03 -6.22
C ASN A 195 5.92 -3.73 -6.14
N LYS A 196 6.14 -4.76 -6.97
CA LYS A 196 7.49 -5.33 -7.15
C LYS A 196 8.42 -4.48 -8.03
N ASP A 197 7.95 -3.35 -8.55
CA ASP A 197 8.60 -2.58 -9.60
C ASP A 197 8.87 -1.10 -9.18
N VAL A 198 9.13 -0.81 -7.87
CA VAL A 198 9.65 0.50 -7.42
C VAL A 198 11.09 0.37 -6.95
#